data_9b2186aad8f894d4d5d98fbe0477b954
#
_entry.id   9b2186aad8f894d4d5d98fbe0477b954
#
_cell.length_a   1.000
_cell.length_b   1.000
_cell.length_c   1.000
_cell.angle_alpha   90.00
_cell.angle_beta   90.00
_cell.angle_gamma   90.00
#
_symmetry.space_group_name_H-M   'P 1'
#
loop_
_entity.id
_entity.type
_entity.pdbx_description
1 polymer ?
#
loop_
_entity_poly.entity_id
_entity_poly.type
_entity_poly.pdbx_seq_one_letter_code
_entity_poly.pdbx_strand_id
1 'polypeptide(L)'
;DNLSWYKGNHTFTFGTHNEIFRMKNLFIQAVTGSWEFGSMDAFLNDSPSKYVFKYTDPDVTGGNYRYTPIIKAGQFGFYAQDKWDVADNFSLTYGLRFDIPLLFNDPTVNHEFNEYAASKNIKERVGEMPGAKVMVSPRLGFRWYTDDSRTTLIRGGLGLFTGRVPFVWLSNAYNNTGVEQKLSLIHI
;
A
#
# COMPACT_ATOMS: atom_id res chain seq x y z
N ASP A 1 -6.59 -11.84 17.03
CA ASP A 1 -7.02 -12.90 17.97
C ASP A 1 -7.00 -14.23 17.27
N ASN A 2 -6.63 -15.30 18.02
CA ASN A 2 -6.57 -16.68 17.52
C ASN A 2 -7.36 -17.61 18.43
N LEU A 3 -8.06 -18.55 17.82
CA LEU A 3 -8.69 -19.69 18.47
C LEU A 3 -8.06 -20.97 17.93
N SER A 4 -7.51 -21.81 18.79
CA SER A 4 -7.01 -23.12 18.42
C SER A 4 -7.94 -24.21 18.96
N TRP A 5 -8.28 -25.15 18.08
CA TRP A 5 -9.10 -26.33 18.41
C TRP A 5 -8.35 -27.59 18.03
N TYR A 6 -8.21 -28.49 19.00
CA TYR A 6 -7.47 -29.75 18.86
C TYR A 6 -8.44 -30.92 18.75
N LYS A 7 -8.30 -31.74 17.71
CA LYS A 7 -9.14 -32.91 17.50
C LYS A 7 -8.32 -34.05 16.84
N GLY A 8 -7.98 -35.04 17.60
CA GLY A 8 -7.13 -36.14 17.11
C GLY A 8 -5.79 -35.60 16.61
N ASN A 9 -5.44 -35.92 15.37
CA ASN A 9 -4.19 -35.48 14.72
C ASN A 9 -4.30 -34.10 14.03
N HIS A 10 -5.39 -33.36 14.30
CA HIS A 10 -5.65 -32.06 13.70
C HIS A 10 -5.53 -30.94 14.71
N THR A 11 -4.91 -29.85 14.29
CA THR A 11 -4.89 -28.58 15.01
C THR A 11 -5.48 -27.50 14.12
N PHE A 12 -6.76 -27.20 14.33
CA PHE A 12 -7.44 -26.12 13.64
C PHE A 12 -7.10 -24.78 14.31
N THR A 13 -6.76 -23.78 13.50
CA THR A 13 -6.53 -22.42 13.96
C THR A 13 -7.40 -21.48 13.15
N PHE A 14 -8.24 -20.73 13.86
CA PHE A 14 -9.08 -19.67 13.31
C PHE A 14 -8.61 -18.35 13.88
N GLY A 15 -8.59 -17.32 13.09
CA GLY A 15 -8.19 -16.02 13.61
C GLY A 15 -8.62 -14.83 12.79
N THR A 16 -8.46 -13.68 13.41
CA THR A 16 -8.71 -12.39 12.79
C THR A 16 -7.57 -11.44 13.11
N HIS A 17 -7.22 -10.61 12.13
CA HIS A 17 -6.25 -9.54 12.25
C HIS A 17 -6.85 -8.27 11.68
N ASN A 18 -7.22 -7.34 12.53
CA ASN A 18 -7.90 -6.12 12.14
C ASN A 18 -7.06 -4.91 12.52
N GLU A 19 -6.87 -4.02 11.58
CA GLU A 19 -6.14 -2.78 11.78
C GLU A 19 -6.98 -1.60 11.26
N ILE A 20 -7.01 -0.53 12.04
CA ILE A 20 -7.56 0.76 11.63
C ILE A 20 -6.47 1.79 11.86
N PHE A 21 -6.20 2.60 10.85
CA PHE A 21 -5.15 3.60 10.93
C PHE A 21 -5.55 4.93 10.33
N ARG A 22 -4.94 5.96 10.88
CA ARG A 22 -5.04 7.33 10.41
C ARG A 22 -3.65 7.86 10.16
N MET A 23 -3.40 8.27 8.93
CA MET A 23 -2.10 8.77 8.50
C MET A 23 -2.16 10.24 8.14
N LYS A 24 -1.04 10.92 8.42
CA LYS A 24 -0.68 12.20 7.82
C LYS A 24 0.74 12.09 7.29
N ASN A 25 0.95 12.44 6.04
CA ASN A 25 2.28 12.48 5.46
C ASN A 25 2.44 13.78 4.66
N LEU A 26 3.18 14.72 5.22
CA LEU A 26 3.52 15.95 4.53
C LEU A 26 4.64 15.67 3.55
N PHE A 27 4.29 15.58 2.27
CA PHE A 27 5.26 15.45 1.21
C PHE A 27 4.95 16.45 0.09
N ILE A 28 5.80 17.46 -0.04
CA ILE A 28 5.76 18.44 -1.11
C ILE A 28 7.11 18.35 -1.82
N GLN A 29 7.11 17.74 -3.00
CA GLN A 29 8.34 17.61 -3.80
C GLN A 29 8.85 19.01 -4.19
N ALA A 30 10.17 19.22 -4.11
CA ALA A 30 10.80 20.49 -4.43
C ALA A 30 10.21 21.71 -3.66
N VAL A 31 9.76 21.53 -2.42
CA VAL A 31 9.21 22.62 -1.57
C VAL A 31 10.25 23.70 -1.24
N THR A 32 11.53 23.36 -1.26
CA THR A 32 12.66 24.28 -1.08
C THR A 32 13.21 24.81 -2.41
N GLY A 33 12.58 24.43 -3.51
CA GLY A 33 13.08 24.69 -4.85
C GLY A 33 14.10 23.63 -5.31
N SER A 34 14.15 23.42 -6.61
CA SER A 34 15.13 22.57 -7.28
C SER A 34 15.63 23.26 -8.53
N TRP A 35 16.95 23.38 -8.65
CA TRP A 35 17.63 23.96 -9.82
C TRP A 35 18.13 22.84 -10.71
N GLU A 36 17.90 22.94 -12.01
CA GLU A 36 18.44 22.02 -13.00
C GLU A 36 19.47 22.75 -13.87
N PHE A 37 20.58 22.11 -14.15
CA PHE A 37 21.69 22.60 -14.96
C PHE A 37 21.90 21.69 -16.16
N GLY A 38 22.09 22.25 -17.35
CA GLY A 38 22.25 21.49 -18.58
C GLY A 38 23.61 20.77 -18.71
N SER A 39 24.61 21.18 -17.93
CA SER A 39 25.96 20.59 -17.92
C SER A 39 26.68 20.87 -16.61
N MET A 40 27.80 20.22 -16.38
CA MET A 40 28.69 20.52 -15.26
C MET A 40 29.28 21.95 -15.36
N ASP A 41 29.61 22.39 -16.56
CA ASP A 41 30.11 23.76 -16.77
C ASP A 41 29.03 24.81 -16.43
N ALA A 42 27.77 24.54 -16.78
CA ALA A 42 26.65 25.39 -16.39
C ALA A 42 26.48 25.43 -14.85
N PHE A 43 26.63 24.31 -14.18
CA PHE A 43 26.60 24.25 -12.71
C PHE A 43 27.76 25.07 -12.08
N LEU A 44 28.97 24.91 -12.59
CA LEU A 44 30.16 25.64 -12.09
C LEU A 44 30.08 27.15 -12.33
N ASN A 45 29.32 27.57 -13.33
CA ASN A 45 29.12 28.99 -13.69
C ASN A 45 27.80 29.57 -13.19
N ASP A 46 27.12 28.87 -12.25
CA ASP A 46 25.83 29.31 -11.68
C ASP A 46 24.78 29.66 -12.74
N SER A 47 24.77 28.92 -13.87
CA SER A 47 23.88 29.13 -15.01
C SER A 47 22.83 28.00 -15.10
N PRO A 48 21.77 28.02 -14.27
CA PRO A 48 20.71 27.03 -14.31
C PRO A 48 19.87 27.18 -15.58
N SER A 49 19.33 26.05 -16.05
CA SER A 49 18.40 26.01 -17.18
C SER A 49 16.94 25.99 -16.76
N LYS A 50 16.68 25.60 -15.50
CA LYS A 50 15.32 25.42 -15.02
C LYS A 50 15.26 25.52 -13.50
N TYR A 51 14.20 26.13 -13.01
CA TYR A 51 13.83 26.14 -11.59
C TYR A 51 12.45 25.51 -11.39
N VAL A 52 12.35 24.61 -10.44
CA VAL A 52 11.10 23.93 -10.07
C VAL A 52 10.80 24.23 -8.60
N PHE A 53 9.59 24.69 -8.35
CA PHE A 53 9.09 24.95 -7.00
C PHE A 53 7.66 24.43 -6.87
N LYS A 54 7.40 23.60 -5.86
CA LYS A 54 6.06 23.09 -5.56
C LYS A 54 5.61 23.64 -4.22
N TYR A 55 4.40 24.11 -4.16
CA TYR A 55 3.83 24.74 -2.98
C TYR A 55 2.36 24.34 -2.79
N THR A 56 1.86 24.55 -1.59
CA THR A 56 0.44 24.37 -1.27
C THR A 56 -0.33 25.61 -1.67
N ASP A 57 -1.44 25.44 -2.40
CA ASP A 57 -2.30 26.54 -2.81
C ASP A 57 -3.02 27.15 -1.59
N PRO A 58 -2.73 28.40 -1.22
CA PRO A 58 -3.33 29.02 -0.04
C PRO A 58 -4.83 29.24 -0.19
N ASP A 59 -5.33 29.46 -1.40
CA ASP A 59 -6.75 29.72 -1.65
C ASP A 59 -7.60 28.49 -1.40
N VAL A 60 -7.05 27.30 -1.70
CA VAL A 60 -7.74 26.02 -1.50
C VAL A 60 -7.57 25.50 -0.06
N THR A 61 -6.43 25.76 0.55
CA THR A 61 -6.07 25.22 1.86
C THR A 61 -6.29 26.17 3.03
N GLY A 62 -6.95 27.31 2.79
CA GLY A 62 -7.22 28.33 3.80
C GLY A 62 -5.95 28.94 4.39
N GLY A 63 -4.95 29.21 3.55
CA GLY A 63 -3.66 29.76 3.95
C GLY A 63 -2.69 28.78 4.59
N ASN A 64 -3.03 27.49 4.64
CA ASN A 64 -2.17 26.48 5.24
C ASN A 64 -1.13 25.95 4.23
N TYR A 65 0.04 26.54 4.21
CA TYR A 65 1.15 26.12 3.34
C TYR A 65 1.83 24.79 3.75
N ARG A 66 1.42 24.19 4.88
CA ARG A 66 1.81 22.85 5.31
C ARG A 66 0.62 21.89 5.30
N TYR A 67 -0.32 22.13 4.38
CA TYR A 67 -1.48 21.27 4.24
C TYR A 67 -1.07 19.84 3.98
N THR A 68 -1.72 18.95 4.69
CA THR A 68 -1.47 17.51 4.61
C THR A 68 -2.81 16.79 4.67
N PRO A 69 -3.18 16.06 3.64
CA PRO A 69 -4.40 15.28 3.68
C PRO A 69 -4.33 14.20 4.77
N ILE A 70 -5.49 13.91 5.34
CA ILE A 70 -5.63 12.83 6.31
C ILE A 70 -6.14 11.61 5.56
N ILE A 71 -5.41 10.52 5.66
CA ILE A 71 -5.80 9.23 5.09
C ILE A 71 -6.31 8.36 6.24
N LYS A 72 -7.55 7.88 6.09
CA LYS A 72 -8.18 6.95 7.01
C LYS A 72 -8.37 5.64 6.30
N ALA A 73 -7.83 4.57 6.83
CA ALA A 73 -7.88 3.26 6.21
C ALA A 73 -7.97 2.15 7.26
N GLY A 74 -8.35 0.97 6.81
CA GLY A 74 -8.36 -0.23 7.62
C GLY A 74 -8.00 -1.45 6.78
N GLN A 75 -7.62 -2.51 7.47
CA GLN A 75 -7.46 -3.82 6.87
C GLN A 75 -8.05 -4.85 7.81
N PHE A 76 -8.99 -5.64 7.31
CA PHE A 76 -9.62 -6.71 8.05
C PHE A 76 -9.19 -8.04 7.46
N GLY A 77 -8.63 -8.90 8.31
CA GLY A 77 -8.13 -10.21 7.92
C GLY A 77 -8.82 -11.31 8.71
N PHE A 78 -9.27 -12.34 8.02
CA PHE A 78 -9.84 -13.55 8.61
C PHE A 78 -9.11 -14.75 8.04
N TYR A 79 -8.81 -15.75 8.87
CA TYR A 79 -8.15 -16.94 8.39
C TYR A 79 -8.58 -18.17 9.15
N ALA A 80 -8.50 -19.29 8.43
CA ALA A 80 -8.67 -20.64 8.95
C ALA A 80 -7.54 -21.52 8.42
N GLN A 81 -6.93 -22.28 9.29
CA GLN A 81 -5.83 -23.18 8.97
C GLN A 81 -6.00 -24.48 9.74
N ASP A 82 -5.64 -25.59 9.12
CA ASP A 82 -5.45 -26.87 9.77
C ASP A 82 -4.00 -27.33 9.63
N LYS A 83 -3.44 -27.76 10.74
CA LYS A 83 -2.23 -28.57 10.77
C LYS A 83 -2.65 -30.01 11.07
N TRP A 84 -2.44 -30.86 10.10
CA TRP A 84 -2.73 -32.28 10.20
C TRP A 84 -1.43 -33.08 10.33
N ASP A 85 -1.25 -33.71 11.49
CA ASP A 85 -0.17 -34.66 11.71
C ASP A 85 -0.60 -36.02 11.12
N VAL A 86 -0.31 -36.21 9.82
CA VAL A 86 -0.72 -37.37 9.00
C VAL A 86 -0.07 -38.65 9.51
N ALA A 87 1.20 -38.55 9.93
CA ALA A 87 1.99 -39.60 10.52
C ALA A 87 2.98 -39.00 11.55
N ASP A 88 3.63 -39.80 12.35
CA ASP A 88 4.59 -39.36 13.37
C ASP A 88 5.75 -38.53 12.81
N ASN A 89 6.09 -38.80 11.54
CA ASN A 89 7.18 -38.13 10.84
C ASN A 89 6.70 -37.16 9.72
N PHE A 90 5.38 -37.08 9.45
CA PHE A 90 4.85 -36.24 8.38
C PHE A 90 3.66 -35.39 8.82
N SER A 91 3.77 -34.08 8.62
CA SER A 91 2.67 -33.17 8.86
C SER A 91 2.40 -32.29 7.64
N LEU A 92 1.12 -32.00 7.43
CA LEU A 92 0.58 -31.13 6.39
C LEU A 92 -0.07 -29.92 7.06
N THR A 93 0.14 -28.75 6.49
CA THR A 93 -0.54 -27.52 6.92
C THR A 93 -1.21 -26.89 5.73
N TYR A 94 -2.51 -26.61 5.81
CA TYR A 94 -3.25 -25.95 4.76
C TYR A 94 -4.24 -24.97 5.35
N GLY A 95 -4.53 -23.90 4.60
CA GLY A 95 -5.44 -22.88 5.09
C GLY A 95 -5.78 -21.82 4.06
N LEU A 96 -6.75 -21.02 4.44
CA LEU A 96 -7.22 -19.86 3.66
C LEU A 96 -7.18 -18.62 4.54
N ARG A 97 -6.78 -17.50 3.93
CA ARG A 97 -6.88 -16.19 4.52
C ARG A 97 -7.62 -15.26 3.56
N PHE A 98 -8.47 -14.43 4.13
CA PHE A 98 -9.20 -13.37 3.44
C PHE A 98 -8.74 -12.05 4.00
N ASP A 99 -8.28 -11.15 3.13
CA ASP A 99 -7.88 -9.79 3.50
C ASP A 99 -8.77 -8.79 2.77
N ILE A 100 -9.30 -7.82 3.51
CA ILE A 100 -10.21 -6.79 3.01
C ILE A 100 -9.62 -5.43 3.36
N PRO A 101 -8.85 -4.82 2.46
CA PRO A 101 -8.41 -3.43 2.61
C PRO A 101 -9.58 -2.49 2.37
N LEU A 102 -9.68 -1.46 3.20
CA LEU A 102 -10.71 -0.43 3.15
C LEU A 102 -10.08 0.95 3.24
N LEU A 103 -10.56 1.87 2.43
CA LEU A 103 -10.31 3.30 2.56
C LEU A 103 -11.60 3.95 3.05
N PHE A 104 -11.51 4.78 4.09
CA PHE A 104 -12.67 5.39 4.74
C PHE A 104 -12.91 6.83 4.29
N ASN A 105 -12.04 7.36 3.45
CA ASN A 105 -12.20 8.65 2.80
C ASN A 105 -11.46 8.67 1.46
N ASP A 106 -11.92 9.52 0.57
CA ASP A 106 -11.32 9.72 -0.75
C ASP A 106 -10.38 10.92 -0.75
N PRO A 107 -9.45 11.03 -1.73
CA PRO A 107 -8.69 12.24 -2.01
C PRO A 107 -9.63 13.36 -2.53
N THR A 108 -9.12 14.57 -2.56
CA THR A 108 -9.84 15.70 -3.14
C THR A 108 -10.08 15.49 -4.64
N VAL A 109 -11.33 15.69 -5.08
CA VAL A 109 -11.70 15.54 -6.49
C VAL A 109 -11.13 16.69 -7.30
N ASN A 110 -10.46 16.36 -8.40
CA ASN A 110 -10.04 17.35 -9.40
C ASN A 110 -11.06 17.37 -10.54
N HIS A 111 -12.01 18.26 -10.46
CA HIS A 111 -13.10 18.38 -11.45
C HIS A 111 -12.58 18.71 -12.85
N GLU A 112 -11.65 19.67 -12.95
CA GLU A 112 -11.06 20.09 -14.23
C GLU A 112 -10.36 18.94 -14.94
N PHE A 113 -9.51 18.19 -14.21
CA PHE A 113 -8.86 17.01 -14.76
C PHE A 113 -9.88 15.94 -15.17
N ASN A 114 -10.89 15.69 -14.34
CA ASN A 114 -11.89 14.64 -14.60
C ASN A 114 -12.75 14.95 -15.83
N GLU A 115 -13.08 16.21 -16.06
CA GLU A 115 -13.77 16.68 -17.27
C GLU A 115 -12.88 16.52 -18.51
N TYR A 116 -11.62 16.94 -18.42
CA TYR A 116 -10.65 16.73 -19.49
C TYR A 116 -10.47 15.24 -19.81
N ALA A 117 -10.29 14.40 -18.80
CA ALA A 117 -10.16 12.96 -18.95
C ALA A 117 -11.39 12.34 -19.64
N ALA A 118 -12.60 12.78 -19.26
CA ALA A 118 -13.84 12.34 -19.90
C ALA A 118 -13.88 12.73 -21.38
N SER A 119 -13.45 13.95 -21.74
CA SER A 119 -13.39 14.42 -23.14
C SER A 119 -12.43 13.60 -24.00
N LYS A 120 -11.47 12.91 -23.40
CA LYS A 120 -10.48 12.04 -24.06
C LYS A 120 -10.80 10.56 -23.94
N ASN A 121 -11.98 10.19 -23.42
CA ASN A 121 -12.36 8.81 -23.11
C ASN A 121 -11.41 8.09 -22.14
N ILE A 122 -10.74 8.81 -21.26
CA ILE A 122 -9.92 8.28 -20.19
C ILE A 122 -10.85 7.94 -19.02
N LYS A 123 -10.77 6.71 -18.49
CA LYS A 123 -11.66 6.20 -17.43
C LYS A 123 -11.20 6.58 -16.02
N GLU A 124 -9.92 6.81 -15.87
CA GLU A 124 -9.31 7.17 -14.58
C GLU A 124 -9.83 8.53 -14.09
N ARG A 125 -10.08 8.60 -12.79
CA ARG A 125 -10.58 9.81 -12.12
C ARG A 125 -9.68 10.13 -10.92
N VAL A 126 -9.44 11.41 -10.72
CA VAL A 126 -8.80 11.95 -9.52
C VAL A 126 -9.87 12.20 -8.47
N GLY A 127 -9.64 11.72 -7.25
CA GLY A 127 -10.57 11.83 -6.15
C GLY A 127 -11.42 10.59 -5.93
N GLU A 128 -11.24 9.54 -6.74
CA GLU A 128 -11.92 8.26 -6.55
C GLU A 128 -10.90 7.19 -6.15
N MET A 129 -11.19 6.46 -5.10
CA MET A 129 -10.36 5.35 -4.66
C MET A 129 -11.06 4.02 -4.95
N PRO A 130 -10.32 2.94 -5.21
CA PRO A 130 -10.93 1.64 -5.46
C PRO A 130 -11.71 1.17 -4.23
N GLY A 131 -12.91 0.65 -4.49
CA GLY A 131 -13.74 0.04 -3.47
C GLY A 131 -13.10 -1.19 -2.83
N ALA A 132 -13.67 -1.62 -1.71
CA ALA A 132 -13.23 -2.82 -1.00
C ALA A 132 -13.21 -4.05 -1.91
N LYS A 133 -12.12 -4.81 -1.86
CA LYS A 133 -12.00 -6.10 -2.56
C LYS A 133 -11.53 -7.15 -1.57
N VAL A 134 -12.20 -8.30 -1.60
CA VAL A 134 -11.75 -9.46 -0.82
C VAL A 134 -10.61 -10.13 -1.57
N MET A 135 -9.45 -10.21 -0.92
CA MET A 135 -8.28 -10.91 -1.44
C MET A 135 -8.17 -12.26 -0.74
N VAL A 136 -8.04 -13.32 -1.53
CA VAL A 136 -8.00 -14.70 -1.04
C VAL A 136 -6.58 -15.22 -1.12
N SER A 137 -6.05 -15.69 0.00
CA SER A 137 -4.67 -16.16 0.17
C SER A 137 -4.65 -17.61 0.64
N PRO A 138 -4.76 -18.60 -0.27
CA PRO A 138 -4.57 -20.00 0.06
C PRO A 138 -3.12 -20.31 0.35
N ARG A 139 -2.88 -21.24 1.26
CA ARG A 139 -1.56 -21.73 1.61
C ARG A 139 -1.56 -23.24 1.85
N LEU A 140 -0.46 -23.88 1.48
CA LEU A 140 -0.18 -25.28 1.71
C LEU A 140 1.28 -25.41 2.13
N GLY A 141 1.56 -26.22 3.13
CA GLY A 141 2.92 -26.53 3.59
C GLY A 141 3.01 -27.95 4.10
N PHE A 142 4.21 -28.50 4.09
CA PHE A 142 4.49 -29.83 4.66
C PHE A 142 5.81 -29.82 5.43
N ARG A 143 5.91 -30.77 6.37
CA ARG A 143 7.14 -31.13 7.08
C ARG A 143 7.26 -32.64 7.09
N TRP A 144 8.43 -33.16 6.72
CA TRP A 144 8.70 -34.56 6.67
C TRP A 144 10.08 -34.88 7.25
N TYR A 145 10.10 -35.67 8.31
CA TYR A 145 11.32 -36.27 8.81
C TYR A 145 11.55 -37.59 8.08
N THR A 146 12.68 -37.71 7.39
CA THR A 146 12.97 -38.87 6.53
C THR A 146 13.45 -40.08 7.31
N ASP A 147 13.79 -39.92 8.60
CA ASP A 147 14.31 -40.94 9.50
C ASP A 147 13.64 -40.85 10.87
N ASP A 148 13.58 -41.98 11.56
CA ASP A 148 12.97 -42.10 12.90
C ASP A 148 13.74 -41.30 13.97
N SER A 149 15.03 -41.08 13.76
CA SER A 149 15.89 -40.29 14.65
C SER A 149 15.65 -38.76 14.46
N ARG A 150 14.80 -38.37 13.50
CA ARG A 150 14.46 -36.99 13.16
C ARG A 150 15.68 -36.09 12.87
N THR A 151 16.74 -36.68 12.29
CA THR A 151 17.98 -35.97 11.97
C THR A 151 17.86 -35.19 10.70
N THR A 152 17.05 -35.65 9.73
CA THR A 152 16.85 -34.99 8.45
C THR A 152 15.41 -34.54 8.30
N LEU A 153 15.23 -33.22 8.12
CA LEU A 153 13.94 -32.59 7.91
C LEU A 153 13.85 -31.99 6.49
N ILE A 154 12.90 -32.47 5.71
CA ILE A 154 12.47 -31.85 4.46
C ILE A 154 11.19 -31.06 4.72
N ARG A 155 11.16 -29.80 4.31
CA ARG A 155 9.98 -28.95 4.40
C ARG A 155 9.80 -28.11 3.15
N GLY A 156 8.57 -27.85 2.79
CA GLY A 156 8.24 -27.00 1.66
C GLY A 156 6.82 -26.48 1.77
N GLY A 157 6.48 -25.58 0.87
CA GLY A 157 5.14 -25.04 0.81
C GLY A 157 4.97 -24.08 -0.35
N LEU A 158 3.72 -23.78 -0.65
CA LEU A 158 3.30 -22.81 -1.64
C LEU A 158 2.07 -22.05 -1.13
N GLY A 159 1.87 -20.84 -1.67
CA GLY A 159 0.69 -20.05 -1.31
C GLY A 159 0.63 -18.74 -2.08
N LEU A 160 -0.53 -18.14 -2.05
CA LEU A 160 -0.72 -16.75 -2.41
C LEU A 160 -0.67 -15.91 -1.14
N PHE A 161 -0.01 -14.78 -1.22
CA PHE A 161 0.17 -13.89 -0.07
C PHE A 161 -0.26 -12.48 -0.45
N THR A 162 -1.15 -11.92 0.35
CA THR A 162 -1.57 -10.53 0.22
C THR A 162 -0.74 -9.68 1.16
N GLY A 163 -0.03 -8.71 0.59
CA GLY A 163 0.70 -7.70 1.36
C GLY A 163 -0.14 -6.46 1.61
N ARG A 164 0.28 -5.64 2.56
CA ARG A 164 -0.26 -4.30 2.78
C ARG A 164 0.22 -3.37 1.66
N VAL A 165 -0.67 -2.51 1.16
CA VAL A 165 -0.28 -1.42 0.26
C VAL A 165 0.65 -0.46 1.02
N PRO A 166 1.83 -0.14 0.47
CA PRO A 166 2.73 0.83 1.10
C PRO A 166 2.03 2.18 1.30
N PHE A 167 2.09 2.72 2.51
CA PHE A 167 1.41 3.96 2.86
C PHE A 167 1.87 5.17 2.03
N VAL A 168 3.11 5.15 1.57
CA VAL A 168 3.64 6.21 0.70
C VAL A 168 2.89 6.27 -0.64
N TRP A 169 2.44 5.14 -1.19
CA TRP A 169 1.66 5.12 -2.42
C TRP A 169 0.28 5.73 -2.22
N LEU A 170 -0.38 5.38 -1.10
CA LEU A 170 -1.65 6.02 -0.73
C LEU A 170 -1.45 7.53 -0.51
N SER A 171 -0.40 7.90 0.22
CA SER A 171 -0.05 9.30 0.46
C SER A 171 0.14 10.09 -0.84
N ASN A 172 0.81 9.49 -1.83
CA ASN A 172 1.01 10.12 -3.13
C ASN A 172 -0.32 10.36 -3.86
N ALA A 173 -1.25 9.41 -3.81
CA ALA A 173 -2.57 9.58 -4.42
C ALA A 173 -3.36 10.74 -3.77
N TYR A 174 -3.25 10.91 -2.44
CA TYR A 174 -3.94 11.97 -1.71
C TYR A 174 -3.24 13.33 -1.83
N ASN A 175 -1.91 13.38 -2.00
CA ASN A 175 -1.15 14.63 -2.09
C ASN A 175 -1.06 15.19 -3.52
N ASN A 176 -1.19 14.34 -4.54
CA ASN A 176 -0.97 14.73 -5.94
C ASN A 176 -2.30 14.82 -6.74
N THR A 177 -3.35 15.32 -6.13
CA THR A 177 -4.64 15.54 -6.79
C THR A 177 -4.60 16.66 -7.83
N GLY A 178 -3.59 17.54 -7.75
CA GLY A 178 -3.51 18.76 -8.55
C GLY A 178 -4.39 19.92 -8.04
N VAL A 179 -5.05 19.73 -6.91
CA VAL A 179 -5.94 20.74 -6.30
C VAL A 179 -5.22 21.52 -5.21
N GLU A 180 -4.71 20.81 -4.19
CA GLU A 180 -4.10 21.44 -3.01
C GLU A 180 -2.65 21.89 -3.24
N GLN A 181 -1.96 21.27 -4.19
CA GLN A 181 -0.57 21.58 -4.49
C GLN A 181 -0.41 22.06 -5.93
N LYS A 182 0.31 23.16 -6.09
CA LYS A 182 0.66 23.74 -7.38
C LYS A 182 2.15 23.62 -7.66
N LEU A 183 2.47 23.45 -8.93
CA LEU A 183 3.83 23.40 -9.44
C LEU A 183 4.10 24.71 -10.22
N SER A 184 5.12 25.45 -9.81
CA SER A 184 5.73 26.52 -10.60
C SER A 184 6.98 25.97 -11.28
N LEU A 185 7.07 26.14 -12.58
CA LEU A 185 8.18 25.73 -13.41
C LEU A 185 8.61 26.92 -14.25
N ILE A 186 9.86 27.33 -14.07
CA ILE A 186 10.47 28.46 -14.76
C ILE A 186 11.63 27.93 -15.60
N HIS A 187 11.59 28.12 -16.91
CA HIS A 187 12.71 27.93 -17.80
C HIS A 187 13.50 29.24 -17.85
N ILE A 188 14.81 29.14 -17.71
CA ILE A 188 15.76 30.25 -17.63
C ILE A 188 16.60 30.30 -18.91
#